data_7f90d5d4e9b11170078ee91368f44a82
#
_entry.id   7f90d5d4e9b11170078ee91368f44a82
#
_cell.length_a   1.000
_cell.length_b   1.000
_cell.length_c   1.000
_cell.angle_alpha   90.00
_cell.angle_beta   90.00
_cell.angle_gamma   90.00
#
_symmetry.space_group_name_H-M   'P 1'
#
loop_
_entity.id
_entity.type
_entity.pdbx_description
1 polymer ?
#
loop_
_entity_poly.entity_id
_entity_poly.type
_entity_poly.pdbx_seq_one_letter_code
_entity_poly.pdbx_strand_id
1 'polypeptide(L)'
;MKILSEENYELIVLEGRIDQDMSEELESVLQNCIDEEKYNICIDMMDVKHICSSALGVIVAIKRKLKDEDGDIKLVIANDNLLKLFQTTMLDKVFEIFESQRECINAFD
;
A
#
# COMPACT_ATOMS: atom_id res chain seq x y z
N MET A 1 -7.66 4.73 -9.43
CA MET A 1 -7.48 3.75 -8.33
C MET A 1 -8.58 2.71 -8.41
N LYS A 2 -8.19 1.45 -8.35
CA LYS A 2 -9.15 0.34 -8.30
C LYS A 2 -9.11 -0.29 -6.93
N ILE A 3 -10.27 -0.67 -6.43
CA ILE A 3 -10.39 -1.29 -5.11
C ILE A 3 -11.18 -2.59 -5.27
N LEU A 4 -10.59 -3.69 -4.82
CA LEU A 4 -11.22 -5.00 -4.82
C LEU A 4 -11.30 -5.49 -3.39
N SER A 5 -12.52 -5.77 -2.91
CA SER A 5 -12.73 -6.26 -1.56
C SER A 5 -12.92 -7.77 -1.60
N GLU A 6 -12.01 -8.48 -0.97
CA GLU A 6 -12.08 -9.92 -0.85
C GLU A 6 -12.28 -10.30 0.62
N GLU A 7 -12.54 -11.56 0.89
CA GLU A 7 -12.84 -12.01 2.24
C GLU A 7 -11.66 -11.79 3.20
N ASN A 8 -10.45 -12.10 2.76
CA ASN A 8 -9.26 -12.08 3.62
C ASN A 8 -8.37 -10.85 3.42
N TYR A 9 -8.64 -10.02 2.43
CA TYR A 9 -7.80 -8.85 2.13
C TYR A 9 -8.53 -7.82 1.30
N GLU A 10 -8.02 -6.59 1.34
CA GLU A 10 -8.41 -5.51 0.42
C GLU A 10 -7.27 -5.32 -0.56
N LEU A 11 -7.59 -5.24 -1.84
CA LEU A 11 -6.61 -4.97 -2.87
C LEU A 11 -6.85 -3.57 -3.44
N ILE A 12 -5.83 -2.73 -3.36
CA ILE A 12 -5.88 -1.37 -3.90
C ILE A 12 -4.83 -1.28 -5.00
N VAL A 13 -5.28 -1.01 -6.22
CA VAL A 13 -4.39 -0.88 -7.38
C VAL A 13 -4.20 0.59 -7.70
N LEU A 14 -2.97 1.05 -7.62
CA LEU A 14 -2.58 2.42 -7.97
C LEU A 14 -1.83 2.40 -9.30
N GLU A 15 -1.94 3.48 -10.07
CA GLU A 15 -1.20 3.60 -11.32
C GLU A 15 -0.83 5.06 -11.62
N GLY A 16 0.21 5.25 -12.42
CA GLY A 16 0.63 6.55 -12.86
C GLY A 16 1.36 7.35 -11.79
N ARG A 17 1.04 8.62 -11.69
CA ARG A 17 1.66 9.54 -10.74
C ARG A 17 0.75 9.70 -9.52
N ILE A 18 1.29 9.37 -8.36
CA ILE A 18 0.56 9.54 -7.10
C ILE A 18 0.98 10.88 -6.51
N ASP A 19 0.25 11.92 -6.86
CA ASP A 19 0.49 13.29 -6.41
C ASP A 19 -0.32 13.63 -5.15
N GLN A 20 -0.38 14.91 -4.79
CA GLN A 20 -1.06 15.36 -3.59
C GLN A 20 -2.56 15.01 -3.58
N ASP A 21 -3.23 15.19 -4.71
CA ASP A 21 -4.66 14.88 -4.81
C ASP A 21 -4.92 13.38 -4.62
N MET A 22 -4.09 12.54 -5.23
CA MET A 22 -4.17 11.09 -5.05
C MET A 22 -3.83 10.68 -3.63
N SER A 23 -2.90 11.40 -2.99
CA SER A 23 -2.54 11.14 -1.61
C SER A 23 -3.74 11.30 -0.67
N GLU A 24 -4.53 12.35 -0.89
CA GLU A 24 -5.73 12.60 -0.09
C GLU A 24 -6.80 11.53 -0.32
N GLU A 25 -6.98 11.13 -1.58
CA GLU A 25 -7.92 10.08 -1.92
C GLU A 25 -7.48 8.74 -1.32
N LEU A 26 -6.19 8.44 -1.40
CA LEU A 26 -5.63 7.21 -0.83
C LEU A 26 -5.84 7.16 0.69
N GLU A 27 -5.61 8.29 1.36
CA GLU A 27 -5.83 8.37 2.81
C GLU A 27 -7.28 8.04 3.18
N SER A 28 -8.23 8.61 2.43
CA SER A 28 -9.65 8.35 2.66
C SER A 28 -10.00 6.88 2.46
N VAL A 29 -9.48 6.28 1.40
CA VAL A 29 -9.74 4.87 1.09
C VAL A 29 -9.16 3.97 2.18
N LEU A 30 -7.93 4.23 2.59
CA LEU A 30 -7.27 3.41 3.61
C LEU A 30 -7.92 3.57 4.98
N GLN A 31 -8.31 4.79 5.34
CA GLN A 31 -9.01 5.01 6.61
C GLN A 31 -10.36 4.31 6.59
N ASN A 32 -11.04 4.31 5.46
CA ASN A 32 -12.30 3.60 5.32
C ASN A 32 -12.14 2.08 5.51
N CYS A 33 -11.04 1.52 5.03
CA CYS A 33 -10.73 0.11 5.27
C CYS A 33 -10.65 -0.18 6.76
N ILE A 34 -9.96 0.68 7.50
CA ILE A 34 -9.84 0.52 8.96
C ILE A 34 -11.21 0.63 9.63
N ASP A 35 -12.02 1.61 9.22
CA ASP A 35 -13.34 1.84 9.80
C ASP A 35 -14.28 0.66 9.56
N GLU A 36 -14.09 -0.07 8.45
CA GLU A 36 -14.85 -1.26 8.12
C GLU A 36 -14.20 -2.55 8.62
N GLU A 37 -13.19 -2.42 9.46
CA GLU A 37 -12.48 -3.57 10.06
C GLU A 37 -11.79 -4.47 9.03
N LYS A 38 -11.35 -3.87 7.92
CA LYS A 38 -10.61 -4.56 6.86
C LYS A 38 -9.13 -4.24 7.05
N TYR A 39 -8.45 -5.09 7.78
CA TYR A 39 -7.11 -4.79 8.29
C TYR A 39 -5.96 -5.38 7.48
N ASN A 40 -6.24 -6.20 6.48
CA ASN A 40 -5.21 -6.78 5.61
C ASN A 40 -5.30 -6.12 4.24
N ILE A 41 -4.31 -5.29 3.92
CA ILE A 41 -4.35 -4.44 2.74
C ILE A 41 -3.14 -4.72 1.85
N CYS A 42 -3.40 -5.02 0.58
CA CYS A 42 -2.38 -5.11 -0.45
C CYS A 42 -2.49 -3.87 -1.33
N ILE A 43 -1.40 -3.12 -1.47
CA ILE A 43 -1.35 -1.99 -2.40
C ILE A 43 -0.46 -2.38 -3.57
N ASP A 44 -1.06 -2.50 -4.75
CA ASP A 44 -0.36 -2.84 -5.97
C ASP A 44 0.12 -1.56 -6.64
N MET A 45 1.44 -1.40 -6.72
CA MET A 45 2.09 -0.25 -7.32
C MET A 45 2.93 -0.63 -8.54
N MET A 46 2.58 -1.73 -9.21
CA MET A 46 3.30 -2.19 -10.41
C MET A 46 3.40 -1.12 -11.48
N ASP A 47 2.32 -0.36 -11.67
CA ASP A 47 2.24 0.66 -12.70
C ASP A 47 2.37 2.09 -12.16
N VAL A 48 2.86 2.24 -10.94
CA VAL A 48 3.14 3.55 -10.35
C VAL A 48 4.49 4.06 -10.85
N LYS A 49 4.50 5.26 -11.40
CA LYS A 49 5.72 5.88 -11.94
C LYS A 49 6.35 6.89 -11.00
N HIS A 50 5.55 7.47 -10.12
CA HIS A 50 6.02 8.45 -9.16
C HIS A 50 5.09 8.48 -7.96
N ILE A 51 5.64 8.64 -6.78
CA ILE A 51 4.84 8.77 -5.57
C ILE A 51 5.41 9.94 -4.74
N CYS A 52 4.53 10.84 -4.32
CA CYS A 52 4.94 12.00 -3.53
C CYS A 52 5.15 11.62 -2.05
N SER A 53 5.86 12.46 -1.33
CA SER A 53 6.19 12.20 0.07
C SER A 53 4.96 12.14 0.98
N SER A 54 3.91 12.91 0.67
CA SER A 54 2.70 12.86 1.48
C SER A 54 1.98 11.52 1.34
N ALA A 55 2.00 10.93 0.14
CA ALA A 55 1.42 9.59 -0.07
C ALA A 55 2.21 8.52 0.70
N LEU A 56 3.54 8.61 0.70
CA LEU A 56 4.37 7.72 1.50
C LEU A 56 4.03 7.85 2.99
N GLY A 57 3.85 9.09 3.45
CA GLY A 57 3.46 9.35 4.83
C GLY A 57 2.11 8.74 5.20
N VAL A 58 1.16 8.81 4.28
CA VAL A 58 -0.16 8.20 4.47
C VAL A 58 -0.03 6.69 4.68
N ILE A 59 0.72 6.03 3.80
CA ILE A 59 0.90 4.57 3.88
C ILE A 59 1.57 4.17 5.20
N VAL A 60 2.58 4.92 5.62
CA VAL A 60 3.26 4.66 6.90
C VAL A 60 2.32 4.84 8.08
N ALA A 61 1.53 5.92 8.07
CA ALA A 61 0.59 6.20 9.15
C ALA A 61 -0.47 5.10 9.30
N ILE A 62 -0.98 4.63 8.16
CA ILE A 62 -1.98 3.56 8.14
C ILE A 62 -1.37 2.24 8.65
N LYS A 63 -0.13 1.95 8.26
CA LYS A 63 0.53 0.74 8.76
C LYS A 63 0.62 0.74 10.29
N ARG A 64 0.92 1.88 10.87
CA ARG A 64 0.97 2.01 12.33
C ARG A 64 -0.38 1.74 12.98
N LYS A 65 -1.45 2.26 12.38
CA LYS A 65 -2.82 2.02 12.88
C LYS A 65 -3.19 0.55 12.78
N LEU A 66 -2.83 -0.10 11.68
CA LEU A 66 -3.14 -1.52 11.46
C LEU A 66 -2.40 -2.43 12.43
N LYS A 67 -1.24 -2.02 12.88
CA LYS A 67 -0.45 -2.82 13.82
C LYS A 67 -1.23 -3.08 15.12
N ASP A 68 -2.00 -2.11 15.56
CA ASP A 68 -2.81 -2.24 16.77
C ASP A 68 -3.99 -3.22 16.59
N GLU A 69 -4.31 -3.54 15.35
CA GLU A 69 -5.42 -4.43 15.00
C GLU A 69 -4.93 -5.78 14.44
N ASP A 70 -3.65 -6.09 14.60
CA ASP A 70 -3.02 -7.29 14.03
C ASP A 70 -3.16 -7.36 12.50
N GLY A 71 -3.29 -6.21 11.86
CA GLY A 71 -3.37 -6.11 10.42
C GLY A 71 -2.05 -5.69 9.81
N ASP A 72 -2.00 -5.59 8.50
CA ASP A 72 -0.80 -5.16 7.81
C ASP A 72 -1.12 -4.58 6.43
N ILE A 73 -0.20 -3.75 5.95
CA ILE A 73 -0.14 -3.32 4.56
C ILE A 73 1.06 -4.00 3.93
N LYS A 74 0.83 -4.67 2.81
CA LYS A 74 1.88 -5.26 2.00
C LYS A 74 1.85 -4.59 0.63
N LEU A 75 3.01 -4.46 0.01
CA LEU A 75 3.16 -3.69 -1.22
C LEU A 75 3.63 -4.57 -2.37
N VAL A 76 3.18 -4.24 -3.59
CA VAL A 76 3.68 -4.86 -4.83
C VAL A 76 4.44 -3.78 -5.58
N ILE A 77 5.73 -3.96 -5.74
CA ILE A 77 6.61 -3.01 -6.45
C ILE A 77 7.57 -3.81 -7.32
N ALA A 78 7.55 -3.53 -8.63
CA ALA A 78 8.51 -4.14 -9.55
C ALA A 78 9.33 -3.10 -10.31
N ASN A 79 8.96 -1.84 -10.24
CA ASN A 79 9.69 -0.73 -10.85
C ASN A 79 10.97 -0.46 -10.06
N ASP A 80 12.12 -0.54 -10.72
CA ASP A 80 13.42 -0.37 -10.07
C ASP A 80 13.59 1.01 -9.43
N ASN A 81 13.09 2.05 -10.07
CA ASN A 81 13.19 3.42 -9.53
C ASN A 81 12.38 3.57 -8.25
N LEU A 82 11.18 3.02 -8.24
CA LEU A 82 10.33 3.07 -7.06
C LEU A 82 10.90 2.22 -5.94
N LEU A 83 11.41 1.04 -6.28
CA LEU A 83 12.04 0.15 -5.31
C LEU A 83 13.25 0.83 -4.67
N LYS A 84 14.05 1.54 -5.48
CA LYS A 84 15.21 2.27 -5.00
C LYS A 84 14.80 3.38 -4.02
N LEU A 85 13.68 4.06 -4.30
CA LEU A 85 13.16 5.07 -3.39
C LEU A 85 12.85 4.47 -2.02
N PHE A 86 12.21 3.31 -1.99
CA PHE A 86 11.89 2.62 -0.75
C PHE A 86 13.15 2.17 -0.02
N GLN A 87 14.17 1.73 -0.75
CA GLN A 87 15.46 1.36 -0.17
C GLN A 87 16.18 2.57 0.42
N THR A 88 16.23 3.67 -0.33
CA THR A 88 16.92 4.90 0.09
C THR A 88 16.28 5.50 1.34
N THR A 89 14.96 5.43 1.45
CA THR A 89 14.21 5.93 2.59
C THR A 89 14.08 4.90 3.71
N MET A 90 14.64 3.71 3.52
CA MET A 90 14.57 2.58 4.44
C MET A 90 13.14 2.06 4.68
N LEU A 91 12.20 2.42 3.83
CA LEU A 91 10.83 1.92 3.92
C LEU A 91 10.72 0.45 3.50
N ASP A 92 11.70 -0.07 2.77
CA ASP A 92 11.79 -1.49 2.46
C ASP A 92 11.97 -2.35 3.71
N LYS A 93 12.37 -1.74 4.83
CA LYS A 93 12.48 -2.42 6.12
C LYS A 93 11.19 -2.31 6.95
N VAL A 94 10.30 -1.41 6.55
CA VAL A 94 9.03 -1.19 7.22
C VAL A 94 7.91 -2.04 6.60
N PHE A 95 7.93 -2.18 5.28
CA PHE A 95 6.90 -2.90 4.52
C PHE A 95 7.48 -4.16 3.91
N GLU A 96 6.65 -5.22 3.86
CA GLU A 96 6.96 -6.36 3.01
C GLU A 96 6.63 -5.97 1.58
N ILE A 97 7.59 -6.17 0.68
CA ILE A 97 7.47 -5.81 -0.73
C ILE A 97 7.56 -7.07 -1.58
N PHE A 98 6.61 -7.23 -2.47
CA PHE A 98 6.52 -8.39 -3.35
C PHE A 98 6.63 -7.98 -4.81
N GLU A 99 7.05 -8.90 -5.66
CA GLU A 99 7.21 -8.63 -7.09
C GLU A 99 5.91 -8.85 -7.87
N SER A 100 4.94 -9.54 -7.29
CA SER A 100 3.67 -9.81 -7.95
C SER A 100 2.51 -9.69 -6.97
N GLN A 101 1.36 -9.41 -7.53
CA GLN A 101 0.11 -9.30 -6.79
C GLN A 101 -0.22 -10.63 -6.09
N ARG A 102 -0.01 -11.75 -6.81
CA ARG A 102 -0.27 -13.08 -6.26
C ARG A 102 0.55 -13.37 -5.01
N GLU A 103 1.85 -13.08 -5.06
CA GLU A 103 2.71 -13.30 -3.90
C GLU A 103 2.27 -12.46 -2.70
N CYS A 104 1.91 -11.21 -2.97
CA CYS A 104 1.46 -10.27 -1.94
C CYS A 104 0.19 -10.79 -1.25
N ILE A 105 -0.79 -11.19 -2.06
CA ILE A 105 -2.07 -11.70 -1.56
C ILE A 105 -1.88 -12.97 -0.76
N ASN A 106 -1.07 -13.89 -1.26
CA ASN A 106 -0.81 -15.17 -0.59
C ASN A 106 -0.13 -14.98 0.77
N ALA A 107 0.56 -13.89 0.98
CA ALA A 107 1.25 -13.61 2.23
C ALA A 107 0.30 -13.29 3.39
N PHE A 108 -0.98 -13.08 3.10
CA PHE A 108 -2.01 -12.87 4.15
C PHE A 108 -2.66 -14.15 4.63
N ASP A 109 -2.36 -15.27 4.02
CA ASP A 109 -2.92 -16.56 4.41
C ASP A 109 -2.19 -17.19 5.60
#